data_cc85ad9c2a971375c80e7b9c639cfcb8
#
_entry.id   cc85ad9c2a971375c80e7b9c639cfcb8
#
_cell.length_a   1.000
_cell.length_b   1.000
_cell.length_c   1.000
_cell.angle_alpha   90.00
_cell.angle_beta   90.00
_cell.angle_gamma   90.00
#
_symmetry.space_group_name_H-M   'P 1'
#
loop_
_entity.id
_entity.type
_entity.pdbx_description
1 polymer ?
#
loop_
_entity_poly.entity_id
_entity_poly.type
_entity_poly.pdbx_seq_one_letter_code
_entity_poly.pdbx_strand_id
1 'polypeptide(L)'
;MLQSDIRKPSRLITKGEIDLISRFNILTPLAIAVLILTHAVGAQQPAIQKPAEKKAEEKATESAQKKTEKSVPPPVVTSKEIAKTATAEQVAESSILVYGGLIGGRQTLNQIRKTAIEKGKISVTNAEGKTEQATYQRWTQRAETLAKEKIRLELDFPNARYSLIFNAEKIFGIHEDQAFTPREDAARSFENNIVHGLEALLRYKENESKIELGAKEKILGVEYYLLDVTDKQARKTRFYISTKTFRVMMLDYQEDGRKFRRRFYDYNYAQGTLVPYLTILWADEKIIEQSEVGNITFGQKIDEAIFNAG
;
A
#
# COMPACT_ATOMS: atom_id res chain seq x y z
N MET A 1 46.43 -50.85 -13.28
CA MET A 1 46.61 -51.31 -11.88
C MET A 1 46.39 -50.10 -10.97
N LEU A 2 45.55 -50.27 -9.94
CA LEU A 2 45.15 -49.40 -8.83
C LEU A 2 43.94 -48.51 -9.12
N GLN A 3 42.76 -49.10 -8.87
CA GLN A 3 41.53 -48.45 -8.46
C GLN A 3 41.68 -47.88 -7.05
N SER A 4 41.21 -46.67 -6.82
CA SER A 4 40.97 -46.14 -5.47
C SER A 4 39.52 -45.71 -5.34
N ASP A 5 38.74 -46.50 -4.59
CA ASP A 5 37.41 -46.25 -4.12
C ASP A 5 37.35 -44.98 -3.24
N ILE A 6 36.50 -44.00 -3.60
CA ILE A 6 36.13 -42.93 -2.72
C ILE A 6 34.70 -43.18 -2.24
N ARG A 7 34.56 -43.66 -1.02
CA ARG A 7 33.29 -43.84 -0.26
C ARG A 7 32.74 -42.46 0.09
N LYS A 8 31.50 -42.22 -0.30
CA LYS A 8 30.69 -41.11 0.23
C LYS A 8 30.19 -41.45 1.63
N PRO A 9 30.24 -40.55 2.62
CA PRO A 9 29.56 -40.75 3.90
C PRO A 9 28.08 -40.44 3.75
N SER A 10 27.23 -41.44 3.97
CA SER A 10 25.79 -41.30 4.21
C SER A 10 25.55 -40.71 5.60
N ARG A 11 25.07 -39.46 5.68
CA ARG A 11 24.56 -38.88 6.93
C ARG A 11 23.19 -39.47 7.22
N LEU A 12 23.12 -40.25 8.28
CA LEU A 12 21.87 -40.64 8.92
C LEU A 12 21.23 -39.42 9.56
N ILE A 13 20.03 -39.07 9.12
CA ILE A 13 19.17 -38.08 9.76
C ILE A 13 18.64 -38.71 11.04
N THR A 14 19.00 -38.18 12.18
CA THR A 14 18.53 -38.66 13.48
C THR A 14 17.09 -38.23 13.72
N LYS A 15 16.31 -39.15 14.31
CA LYS A 15 14.85 -39.11 14.56
C LYS A 15 14.38 -37.95 15.48
N GLY A 16 15.24 -36.98 15.83
CA GLY A 16 14.91 -35.85 16.72
C GLY A 16 14.46 -34.58 16.03
N GLU A 17 14.61 -34.43 14.68
CA GLU A 17 14.27 -33.21 13.98
C GLU A 17 12.83 -33.11 13.47
N ILE A 18 12.05 -34.20 13.59
CA ILE A 18 10.66 -34.25 13.08
C ILE A 18 9.62 -33.82 14.14
N ASP A 19 9.99 -33.75 15.41
CA ASP A 19 9.02 -33.49 16.50
C ASP A 19 8.77 -31.97 16.76
N LEU A 20 9.53 -31.06 16.18
CA LEU A 20 9.34 -29.61 16.41
C LEU A 20 8.25 -28.99 15.52
N ILE A 21 7.87 -29.64 14.42
CA ILE A 21 6.86 -29.14 13.48
C ILE A 21 5.42 -29.49 13.93
N SER A 22 5.28 -30.48 14.82
CA SER A 22 3.98 -31.02 15.27
C SER A 22 3.35 -30.24 16.45
N ARG A 23 4.05 -29.32 17.10
CA ARG A 23 3.55 -28.68 18.34
C ARG A 23 2.72 -27.42 18.16
N PHE A 24 2.53 -26.93 16.94
CA PHE A 24 1.71 -25.73 16.67
C PHE A 24 0.24 -26.02 16.31
N ASN A 25 -0.23 -27.24 16.44
CA ASN A 25 -1.58 -27.64 16.03
C ASN A 25 -2.54 -27.93 17.20
N ILE A 26 -2.28 -27.47 18.42
CA ILE A 26 -3.22 -27.68 19.54
C ILE A 26 -3.62 -26.33 20.12
N LEU A 27 -4.73 -25.77 19.64
CA LEU A 27 -5.55 -24.81 20.36
C LEU A 27 -6.98 -25.37 20.41
N THR A 28 -7.29 -26.01 21.51
CA THR A 28 -8.64 -26.39 21.95
C THR A 28 -9.50 -25.14 22.17
N PRO A 29 -10.80 -25.17 21.83
CA PRO A 29 -11.70 -24.06 22.10
C PRO A 29 -12.11 -24.08 23.57
N LEU A 30 -11.74 -23.05 24.33
CA LEU A 30 -12.30 -22.76 25.65
C LEU A 30 -13.54 -21.88 25.47
N ALA A 31 -14.70 -22.47 25.69
CA ALA A 31 -15.98 -21.74 25.73
C ALA A 31 -16.03 -20.89 27.00
N ILE A 32 -16.08 -19.55 26.83
CA ILE A 32 -16.41 -18.62 27.91
C ILE A 32 -17.77 -18.01 27.60
N ALA A 33 -18.75 -18.39 28.41
CA ALA A 33 -20.06 -17.77 28.47
C ALA A 33 -19.92 -16.38 29.10
N VAL A 34 -20.29 -15.32 28.38
CA VAL A 34 -20.40 -13.96 28.92
C VAL A 34 -21.85 -13.62 29.13
N LEU A 35 -22.17 -13.39 30.39
CA LEU A 35 -23.45 -12.92 30.90
C LEU A 35 -23.73 -11.49 30.38
N ILE A 36 -24.88 -11.31 29.74
CA ILE A 36 -25.36 -10.00 29.29
C ILE A 36 -26.05 -9.30 30.47
N LEU A 37 -25.47 -8.22 30.97
CA LEU A 37 -26.17 -7.26 31.83
C LEU A 37 -26.58 -6.06 30.98
N THR A 38 -27.88 -5.93 30.74
CA THR A 38 -28.50 -4.76 30.11
C THR A 38 -28.61 -3.63 31.11
N HIS A 39 -27.97 -2.49 30.86
CA HIS A 39 -28.32 -1.21 31.48
C HIS A 39 -28.77 -0.24 30.38
N ALA A 40 -30.04 0.07 30.39
CA ALA A 40 -30.63 1.14 29.63
C ALA A 40 -30.32 2.48 30.32
N VAL A 41 -29.59 3.35 29.60
CA VAL A 41 -29.49 4.78 29.95
C VAL A 41 -29.90 5.57 28.73
N GLY A 42 -30.99 6.28 28.85
CA GLY A 42 -31.47 7.20 27.83
C GLY A 42 -30.55 8.43 27.71
N ALA A 43 -30.19 8.78 26.50
CA ALA A 43 -29.54 10.03 26.18
C ALA A 43 -30.35 10.77 25.11
N GLN A 44 -30.78 11.97 25.48
CA GLN A 44 -31.51 12.93 24.66
C GLN A 44 -30.66 13.43 23.49
N GLN A 45 -31.25 13.49 22.30
CA GLN A 45 -30.68 14.15 21.12
C GLN A 45 -30.80 15.68 21.26
N PRO A 46 -29.79 16.46 20.96
CA PRO A 46 -29.92 17.90 20.74
C PRO A 46 -30.40 18.19 19.31
N ALA A 47 -31.39 19.07 19.22
CA ALA A 47 -32.01 19.55 17.99
C ALA A 47 -31.04 20.38 17.13
N ILE A 48 -30.97 20.04 15.84
CA ILE A 48 -30.24 20.81 14.83
C ILE A 48 -31.10 21.97 14.36
N GLN A 49 -30.67 23.20 14.65
CA GLN A 49 -31.26 24.43 14.11
C GLN A 49 -30.77 24.66 12.66
N LYS A 50 -31.73 24.86 11.77
CA LYS A 50 -31.52 25.35 10.37
C LYS A 50 -31.13 26.82 10.41
N PRO A 51 -30.16 27.28 9.61
CA PRO A 51 -29.99 28.69 9.30
C PRO A 51 -30.91 29.11 8.16
N ALA A 52 -31.47 30.31 8.32
CA ALA A 52 -32.44 30.94 7.43
C ALA A 52 -31.79 31.44 6.11
N GLU A 53 -32.50 31.28 5.01
CA GLU A 53 -32.28 31.92 3.73
C GLU A 53 -32.43 33.44 3.84
N LYS A 54 -31.46 34.20 3.38
CA LYS A 54 -31.57 35.63 3.03
C LYS A 54 -31.62 35.81 1.52
N LYS A 55 -32.81 36.14 1.04
CA LYS A 55 -33.06 36.80 -0.26
C LYS A 55 -32.35 38.15 -0.27
N ALA A 56 -31.62 38.47 -1.32
CA ALA A 56 -31.25 39.82 -1.70
C ALA A 56 -31.55 40.06 -3.17
N GLU A 57 -32.25 41.13 -3.39
CA GLU A 57 -32.91 41.58 -4.60
C GLU A 57 -31.94 42.05 -5.70
N GLU A 58 -32.45 41.85 -6.89
CA GLU A 58 -32.10 42.40 -8.19
C GLU A 58 -32.10 43.94 -8.21
N LYS A 59 -31.09 44.55 -8.83
CA LYS A 59 -31.21 45.87 -9.44
C LYS A 59 -30.41 45.92 -10.72
N ALA A 60 -31.16 45.99 -11.81
CA ALA A 60 -30.73 46.33 -13.14
C ALA A 60 -30.19 47.75 -13.21
N THR A 61 -29.15 47.96 -13.98
CA THR A 61 -28.93 49.28 -14.63
C THR A 61 -28.33 49.04 -16.02
N GLU A 62 -29.08 49.52 -16.99
CA GLU A 62 -28.85 49.63 -18.41
C GLU A 62 -27.83 50.74 -18.69
N SER A 63 -26.90 50.55 -19.59
CA SER A 63 -26.63 51.34 -20.80
C SER A 63 -25.16 51.32 -21.23
N ALA A 64 -24.96 51.09 -22.46
CA ALA A 64 -24.18 51.82 -23.48
C ALA A 64 -23.46 50.86 -24.46
N GLN A 65 -24.00 50.83 -25.64
CA GLN A 65 -23.39 50.30 -26.86
C GLN A 65 -22.08 51.02 -27.17
N LYS A 66 -20.99 50.26 -27.44
CA LYS A 66 -19.91 50.72 -28.29
C LYS A 66 -19.43 49.57 -29.19
N LYS A 67 -19.64 49.77 -30.48
CA LYS A 67 -19.14 48.99 -31.60
C LYS A 67 -17.63 48.89 -31.53
N THR A 68 -17.07 47.68 -31.58
CA THR A 68 -15.69 47.47 -32.00
C THR A 68 -15.51 46.09 -32.60
N GLU A 69 -14.92 46.04 -33.74
CA GLU A 69 -14.32 45.02 -34.59
C GLU A 69 -14.32 43.54 -34.18
N LYS A 70 -14.70 42.74 -35.18
CA LYS A 70 -14.52 41.26 -35.21
C LYS A 70 -13.03 40.90 -35.16
N SER A 71 -12.54 40.55 -34.00
CA SER A 71 -11.35 39.71 -33.87
C SER A 71 -11.80 38.22 -33.78
N VAL A 72 -11.32 37.43 -34.70
CA VAL A 72 -11.50 35.97 -34.67
C VAL A 72 -10.87 35.44 -33.39
N PRO A 73 -11.62 34.77 -32.47
CA PRO A 73 -11.00 34.22 -31.29
C PRO A 73 -10.11 33.03 -31.70
N PRO A 74 -8.94 32.86 -31.03
CA PRO A 74 -8.14 31.66 -31.23
C PRO A 74 -8.93 30.43 -30.85
N PRO A 75 -8.68 29.24 -31.47
CA PRO A 75 -9.45 28.05 -31.19
C PRO A 75 -9.37 27.74 -29.69
N VAL A 76 -10.53 27.72 -29.03
CA VAL A 76 -10.67 27.31 -27.65
C VAL A 76 -10.45 25.80 -27.65
N VAL A 77 -9.24 25.35 -27.32
CA VAL A 77 -8.96 23.93 -27.05
C VAL A 77 -9.78 23.57 -25.81
N THR A 78 -10.87 22.86 -26.03
CA THR A 78 -11.78 22.44 -24.96
C THR A 78 -11.02 21.47 -24.05
N SER A 79 -11.21 21.60 -22.75
CA SER A 79 -10.63 20.71 -21.72
C SER A 79 -10.88 19.22 -21.96
N LYS A 80 -11.85 18.87 -22.83
CA LYS A 80 -12.13 17.51 -23.31
C LYS A 80 -11.07 16.96 -24.28
N GLU A 81 -10.42 17.81 -25.08
CA GLU A 81 -9.39 17.35 -26.03
C GLU A 81 -8.04 17.15 -25.35
N ILE A 82 -7.72 17.96 -24.35
CA ILE A 82 -6.50 17.76 -23.52
C ILE A 82 -6.61 16.45 -22.72
N ALA A 83 -7.80 16.09 -22.22
CA ALA A 83 -8.02 14.84 -21.50
C ALA A 83 -7.93 13.57 -22.37
N LYS A 84 -8.01 13.69 -23.71
CA LYS A 84 -7.89 12.58 -24.66
C LYS A 84 -6.46 12.24 -25.05
N THR A 85 -5.49 13.08 -24.69
CA THR A 85 -4.09 13.00 -25.14
C THR A 85 -3.07 12.74 -24.03
N ALA A 86 -3.52 12.49 -22.78
CA ALA A 86 -2.59 12.17 -21.70
C ALA A 86 -1.88 10.82 -21.96
N THR A 87 -0.56 10.79 -21.92
CA THR A 87 0.23 9.56 -22.05
C THR A 87 0.35 8.85 -20.70
N ALA A 88 0.69 7.54 -20.72
CA ALA A 88 0.97 6.78 -19.50
C ALA A 88 2.03 7.46 -18.63
N GLU A 89 3.10 7.94 -19.26
CA GLU A 89 4.19 8.62 -18.58
C GLU A 89 3.73 9.94 -17.93
N GLN A 90 2.95 10.76 -18.63
CA GLN A 90 2.43 12.00 -18.06
C GLN A 90 1.56 11.75 -16.83
N VAL A 91 0.72 10.71 -16.85
CA VAL A 91 -0.11 10.34 -15.70
C VAL A 91 0.74 9.85 -14.53
N ALA A 92 1.73 8.99 -14.80
CA ALA A 92 2.65 8.49 -13.79
C ALA A 92 3.47 9.62 -13.15
N GLU A 93 4.10 10.48 -13.96
CA GLU A 93 4.92 11.58 -13.45
C GLU A 93 4.08 12.63 -12.69
N SER A 94 2.84 12.90 -13.11
CA SER A 94 1.91 13.76 -12.36
C SER A 94 1.59 13.16 -10.98
N SER A 95 1.39 11.84 -10.90
CA SER A 95 1.25 11.18 -9.60
C SER A 95 2.51 11.32 -8.75
N ILE A 96 3.69 11.05 -9.31
CA ILE A 96 4.97 11.16 -8.59
C ILE A 96 5.18 12.58 -8.07
N LEU A 97 4.81 13.59 -8.85
CA LEU A 97 4.86 15.00 -8.43
C LEU A 97 3.99 15.25 -7.20
N VAL A 98 2.78 14.68 -7.16
CA VAL A 98 1.88 14.82 -6.00
C VAL A 98 2.47 14.19 -4.73
N TYR A 99 3.15 13.05 -4.85
CA TYR A 99 3.77 12.37 -3.71
C TYR A 99 5.10 13.01 -3.27
N GLY A 100 5.88 13.56 -4.21
CA GLY A 100 7.19 14.15 -3.94
C GLY A 100 7.19 15.66 -3.69
N GLY A 101 6.02 16.29 -3.73
CA GLY A 101 5.86 17.74 -3.62
C GLY A 101 6.16 18.47 -4.94
N LEU A 102 5.55 19.65 -5.09
CA LEU A 102 5.54 20.41 -6.34
C LEU A 102 6.92 20.89 -6.80
N ILE A 103 7.87 21.05 -5.89
CA ILE A 103 9.18 21.66 -6.18
C ILE A 103 10.24 20.64 -6.61
N GLY A 104 10.10 19.37 -6.24
CA GLY A 104 11.17 18.38 -6.46
C GLY A 104 10.76 17.06 -7.10
N GLY A 105 9.46 16.77 -7.17
CA GLY A 105 8.94 15.57 -7.80
C GLY A 105 9.70 14.30 -7.40
N ARG A 106 10.13 13.52 -8.39
CA ARG A 106 10.85 12.25 -8.23
C ARG A 106 12.15 12.38 -7.42
N GLN A 107 12.95 13.41 -7.68
CA GLN A 107 14.24 13.59 -6.99
C GLN A 107 14.02 13.81 -5.49
N THR A 108 13.12 14.72 -5.12
CA THR A 108 12.77 14.98 -3.72
C THR A 108 12.18 13.74 -3.07
N LEU A 109 11.28 13.03 -3.77
CA LEU A 109 10.68 11.80 -3.27
C LEU A 109 11.75 10.74 -2.95
N ASN A 110 12.72 10.54 -3.85
CA ASN A 110 13.79 9.57 -3.66
C ASN A 110 14.73 9.97 -2.51
N GLN A 111 14.99 11.27 -2.31
CA GLN A 111 15.78 11.75 -1.18
C GLN A 111 15.06 11.58 0.16
N ILE A 112 13.81 12.03 0.24
CA ILE A 112 13.01 11.97 1.47
C ILE A 112 12.81 10.49 1.89
N ARG A 113 12.40 9.65 0.94
CA ARG A 113 12.04 8.25 1.21
C ARG A 113 13.21 7.27 1.14
N LYS A 114 14.46 7.76 1.24
CA LYS A 114 15.65 6.88 1.24
C LYS A 114 15.58 5.85 2.37
N THR A 115 15.10 6.28 3.53
CA THR A 115 14.76 5.40 4.65
C THR A 115 13.40 5.80 5.20
N ALA A 116 12.65 4.84 5.72
CA ALA A 116 11.38 5.08 6.39
C ALA A 116 11.26 4.20 7.63
N ILE A 117 10.72 4.78 8.71
CA ILE A 117 10.30 4.05 9.90
C ILE A 117 8.83 4.37 10.12
N GLU A 118 7.99 3.36 10.04
CA GLU A 118 6.55 3.45 10.16
C GLU A 118 6.07 2.61 11.33
N LYS A 119 5.15 3.13 12.13
CA LYS A 119 4.49 2.43 13.24
C LYS A 119 3.00 2.58 13.10
N GLY A 120 2.26 1.55 13.47
CA GLY A 120 0.81 1.61 13.37
C GLY A 120 0.12 0.38 13.95
N LYS A 121 -1.13 0.20 13.51
CA LYS A 121 -1.96 -0.95 13.85
C LYS A 121 -2.31 -1.69 12.56
N ILE A 122 -2.43 -3.00 12.67
CA ILE A 122 -2.84 -3.86 11.57
C ILE A 122 -3.87 -4.87 12.06
N SER A 123 -4.90 -5.10 11.26
CA SER A 123 -5.87 -6.17 11.43
C SER A 123 -5.72 -7.12 10.25
N VAL A 124 -5.54 -8.40 10.51
CA VAL A 124 -5.37 -9.44 9.48
C VAL A 124 -6.44 -10.49 9.67
N THR A 125 -7.13 -10.85 8.59
CA THR A 125 -8.15 -11.91 8.57
C THR A 125 -7.56 -13.15 7.91
N ASN A 126 -7.53 -14.25 8.65
CA ASN A 126 -7.01 -15.54 8.16
C ASN A 126 -8.01 -16.26 7.23
N ALA A 127 -7.62 -17.41 6.69
CA ALA A 127 -8.44 -18.20 5.78
C ALA A 127 -9.77 -18.67 6.41
N GLU A 128 -9.79 -18.90 7.72
CA GLU A 128 -10.97 -19.29 8.50
C GLU A 128 -11.91 -18.11 8.80
N GLY A 129 -11.55 -16.88 8.38
CA GLY A 129 -12.34 -15.67 8.61
C GLY A 129 -12.14 -15.05 10.01
N LYS A 130 -11.18 -15.54 10.80
CA LYS A 130 -10.83 -14.95 12.10
C LYS A 130 -9.93 -13.74 11.87
N THR A 131 -10.32 -12.59 12.44
CA THR A 131 -9.53 -11.35 12.40
C THR A 131 -8.73 -11.22 13.68
N GLU A 132 -7.43 -10.96 13.54
CA GLU A 132 -6.50 -10.70 14.63
C GLU A 132 -5.92 -9.29 14.46
N GLN A 133 -5.69 -8.61 15.58
CA GLN A 133 -5.10 -7.27 15.59
C GLN A 133 -3.70 -7.33 16.16
N ALA A 134 -2.81 -6.53 15.57
CA ALA A 134 -1.44 -6.34 16.05
C ALA A 134 -1.04 -4.88 15.99
N THR A 135 -0.04 -4.49 16.76
CA THR A 135 0.76 -3.33 16.43
C THR A 135 1.89 -3.74 15.51
N TYR A 136 2.33 -2.82 14.66
CA TYR A 136 3.45 -3.09 13.78
C TYR A 136 4.47 -1.95 13.80
N GLN A 137 5.71 -2.30 13.49
CA GLN A 137 6.74 -1.37 13.10
C GLN A 137 7.40 -1.87 11.82
N ARG A 138 7.56 -0.96 10.84
CA ARG A 138 8.21 -1.25 9.57
C ARG A 138 9.39 -0.33 9.37
N TRP A 139 10.54 -0.90 9.06
CA TRP A 139 11.73 -0.21 8.61
C TRP A 139 11.95 -0.51 7.14
N THR A 140 12.19 0.51 6.37
CA THR A 140 12.50 0.39 4.94
C THR A 140 13.77 1.14 4.64
N GLN A 141 14.72 0.48 4.00
CA GLN A 141 15.90 1.07 3.42
C GLN A 141 15.86 0.86 1.91
N ARG A 142 15.67 1.96 1.18
CA ARG A 142 15.62 1.92 -0.29
C ARG A 142 16.97 1.58 -0.89
N ALA A 143 16.92 0.80 -1.95
CA ALA A 143 18.03 0.50 -2.84
C ALA A 143 17.76 1.06 -4.24
N GLU A 144 18.55 0.68 -5.24
CA GLU A 144 18.37 1.10 -6.63
C GLU A 144 17.04 0.64 -7.23
N THR A 145 16.59 -0.58 -6.86
CA THR A 145 15.33 -1.18 -7.29
C THR A 145 14.58 -1.77 -6.09
N LEU A 146 13.27 -2.03 -6.23
CA LEU A 146 12.47 -2.70 -5.18
C LEU A 146 13.05 -4.07 -4.79
N ALA A 147 13.55 -4.83 -5.76
CA ALA A 147 14.15 -6.15 -5.52
C ALA A 147 15.36 -6.12 -4.58
N LYS A 148 16.09 -5.00 -4.55
CA LYS A 148 17.28 -4.81 -3.71
C LYS A 148 16.99 -4.08 -2.39
N GLU A 149 15.75 -3.71 -2.13
CA GLU A 149 15.38 -3.04 -0.88
C GLU A 149 15.57 -3.95 0.33
N LYS A 150 15.78 -3.31 1.48
CA LYS A 150 15.77 -4.00 2.76
C LYS A 150 14.55 -3.52 3.54
N ILE A 151 13.69 -4.46 3.92
CA ILE A 151 12.47 -4.17 4.66
C ILE A 151 12.36 -5.14 5.82
N ARG A 152 12.15 -4.60 7.02
CA ARG A 152 11.77 -5.35 8.21
C ARG A 152 10.39 -4.93 8.63
N LEU A 153 9.49 -5.88 8.78
CA LEU A 153 8.15 -5.72 9.34
C LEU A 153 8.06 -6.50 10.64
N GLU A 154 8.03 -5.82 11.77
CA GLU A 154 7.80 -6.41 13.07
C GLU A 154 6.31 -6.35 13.39
N LEU A 155 5.76 -7.47 13.80
CA LEU A 155 4.36 -7.65 14.16
C LEU A 155 4.28 -8.11 15.62
N ASP A 156 3.47 -7.40 16.40
CA ASP A 156 3.26 -7.67 17.82
C ASP A 156 1.78 -7.95 18.07
N PHE A 157 1.43 -9.24 17.98
CA PHE A 157 0.12 -9.78 18.30
C PHE A 157 0.01 -10.06 19.81
N PRO A 158 -1.19 -10.16 20.38
CA PRO A 158 -1.37 -10.48 21.80
C PRO A 158 -0.67 -11.76 22.27
N ASN A 159 -0.49 -12.72 21.36
CA ASN A 159 0.04 -14.07 21.68
C ASN A 159 1.35 -14.41 20.93
N ALA A 160 1.86 -13.52 20.08
CA ALA A 160 3.05 -13.80 19.29
C ALA A 160 3.69 -12.48 18.80
N ARG A 161 5.01 -12.40 18.89
CA ARG A 161 5.79 -11.31 18.30
C ARG A 161 6.84 -11.90 17.38
N TYR A 162 6.87 -11.44 16.14
CA TYR A 162 7.86 -11.87 15.15
C TYR A 162 8.12 -10.79 14.13
N SER A 163 9.20 -10.93 13.39
CA SER A 163 9.52 -10.05 12.26
C SER A 163 9.57 -10.83 10.96
N LEU A 164 9.12 -10.21 9.88
CA LEU A 164 9.39 -10.64 8.50
C LEU A 164 10.42 -9.70 7.89
N ILE A 165 11.43 -10.25 7.24
CA ILE A 165 12.51 -9.50 6.63
C ILE A 165 12.58 -9.84 5.16
N PHE A 166 12.59 -8.78 4.33
CA PHE A 166 12.94 -8.84 2.92
C PHE A 166 14.33 -8.24 2.76
N ASN A 167 15.26 -9.02 2.25
CA ASN A 167 16.63 -8.59 1.99
C ASN A 167 17.18 -9.34 0.79
N ALA A 168 17.58 -8.61 -0.26
CA ALA A 168 18.11 -9.17 -1.50
C ALA A 168 17.21 -10.27 -2.10
N GLU A 169 15.92 -9.98 -2.26
CA GLU A 169 14.89 -10.89 -2.79
C GLU A 169 14.59 -12.11 -1.90
N LYS A 170 15.21 -12.20 -0.72
CA LYS A 170 14.96 -13.29 0.22
C LYS A 170 14.01 -12.83 1.32
N ILE A 171 13.08 -13.71 1.67
CA ILE A 171 12.17 -13.50 2.80
C ILE A 171 12.47 -14.54 3.85
N PHE A 172 12.68 -14.08 5.09
CA PHE A 172 12.83 -14.92 6.27
C PHE A 172 12.17 -14.24 7.46
N GLY A 173 11.89 -15.00 8.50
CA GLY A 173 11.35 -14.51 9.75
C GLY A 173 12.39 -14.51 10.86
N ILE A 174 12.17 -13.69 11.90
CA ILE A 174 12.90 -13.72 13.18
C ILE A 174 11.87 -13.78 14.30
N HIS A 175 12.05 -14.75 15.20
CA HIS A 175 11.31 -14.92 16.45
C HIS A 175 12.31 -15.21 17.57
N GLU A 176 12.29 -14.42 18.64
CA GLU A 176 13.22 -14.55 19.78
C GLU A 176 14.70 -14.69 19.34
N ASP A 177 15.12 -13.83 18.44
CA ASP A 177 16.48 -13.79 17.85
C ASP A 177 16.87 -15.04 17.02
N GLN A 178 15.93 -15.92 16.74
CA GLN A 178 16.13 -17.07 15.87
C GLN A 178 15.49 -16.85 14.50
N ALA A 179 16.26 -17.12 13.45
CA ALA A 179 15.73 -17.10 12.10
C ALA A 179 14.86 -18.31 11.82
N PHE A 180 13.73 -18.11 11.13
CA PHE A 180 12.84 -19.17 10.68
C PHE A 180 12.38 -18.93 9.25
N THR A 181 11.92 -19.99 8.58
CA THR A 181 11.26 -19.88 7.28
C THR A 181 9.77 -19.57 7.51
N PRO A 182 9.27 -18.40 7.08
CA PRO A 182 7.85 -18.11 7.19
C PRO A 182 6.99 -19.09 6.40
N ARG A 183 5.74 -19.26 6.81
CA ARG A 183 4.76 -19.97 5.99
C ARG A 183 4.67 -19.31 4.62
N GLU A 184 4.45 -20.12 3.59
CA GLU A 184 4.43 -19.64 2.20
C GLU A 184 3.41 -18.52 1.96
N ASP A 185 2.21 -18.64 2.54
CA ASP A 185 1.16 -17.64 2.43
C ASP A 185 1.54 -16.29 3.09
N ALA A 186 2.22 -16.34 4.23
CA ALA A 186 2.71 -15.14 4.92
C ALA A 186 3.87 -14.47 4.17
N ALA A 187 4.83 -15.27 3.67
CA ALA A 187 5.93 -14.78 2.86
C ALA A 187 5.42 -14.12 1.57
N ARG A 188 4.49 -14.78 0.88
CA ARG A 188 3.87 -14.29 -0.35
C ARG A 188 3.05 -13.02 -0.11
N SER A 189 2.25 -12.97 0.96
CA SER A 189 1.51 -11.75 1.33
C SER A 189 2.45 -10.59 1.59
N PHE A 190 3.58 -10.84 2.27
CA PHE A 190 4.60 -9.82 2.53
C PHE A 190 5.27 -9.35 1.24
N GLU A 191 5.65 -10.26 0.34
CA GLU A 191 6.19 -9.92 -0.97
C GLU A 191 5.21 -9.10 -1.81
N ASN A 192 3.93 -9.50 -1.85
CA ASN A 192 2.88 -8.79 -2.58
C ASN A 192 2.67 -7.37 -2.07
N ASN A 193 2.82 -7.13 -0.77
CA ASN A 193 2.78 -5.80 -0.19
C ASN A 193 3.92 -4.91 -0.70
N ILE A 194 5.06 -5.49 -1.07
CA ILE A 194 6.22 -4.79 -1.63
C ILE A 194 6.01 -4.55 -3.13
N VAL A 195 5.79 -5.62 -3.90
CA VAL A 195 5.79 -5.55 -5.37
C VAL A 195 4.53 -4.92 -5.96
N HIS A 196 3.39 -5.02 -5.26
CA HIS A 196 2.11 -4.40 -5.63
C HIS A 196 1.75 -3.19 -4.76
N GLY A 197 2.77 -2.54 -4.15
CA GLY A 197 2.60 -1.32 -3.36
C GLY A 197 2.61 -0.04 -4.21
N LEU A 198 2.43 1.10 -3.55
CA LEU A 198 2.56 2.42 -4.19
C LEU A 198 3.94 2.63 -4.83
N GLU A 199 4.99 2.07 -4.23
CA GLU A 199 6.36 2.21 -4.69
C GLU A 199 6.58 1.58 -6.08
N ALA A 200 5.78 0.60 -6.49
CA ALA A 200 5.82 0.05 -7.84
C ALA A 200 5.53 1.12 -8.90
N LEU A 201 4.57 2.02 -8.64
CA LEU A 201 4.30 3.18 -9.50
C LEU A 201 5.34 4.29 -9.30
N LEU A 202 5.60 4.67 -8.04
CA LEU A 202 6.46 5.82 -7.75
C LEU A 202 7.89 5.62 -8.25
N ARG A 203 8.31 4.37 -8.43
CA ARG A 203 9.65 3.98 -8.87
C ARG A 203 9.64 3.15 -10.15
N TYR A 204 8.64 3.31 -11.00
CA TYR A 204 8.53 2.51 -12.23
C TYR A 204 9.75 2.61 -13.15
N LYS A 205 10.40 3.79 -13.21
CA LYS A 205 11.64 3.97 -14.02
C LYS A 205 12.83 3.24 -13.41
N GLU A 206 13.03 3.38 -12.11
CA GLU A 206 14.10 2.72 -11.37
C GLU A 206 13.98 1.19 -11.41
N ASN A 207 12.74 0.70 -11.39
CA ASN A 207 12.43 -0.73 -11.51
C ASN A 207 12.41 -1.22 -12.97
N GLU A 208 12.59 -0.32 -13.94
CA GLU A 208 12.48 -0.59 -15.38
C GLU A 208 11.15 -1.26 -15.75
N SER A 209 10.07 -0.85 -15.05
CA SER A 209 8.73 -1.36 -15.29
C SER A 209 8.13 -0.77 -16.55
N LYS A 210 7.39 -1.59 -17.29
CA LYS A 210 6.55 -1.14 -18.40
C LYS A 210 5.28 -0.50 -17.86
N ILE A 211 4.88 0.65 -18.43
CA ILE A 211 3.63 1.31 -18.08
C ILE A 211 2.72 1.44 -19.29
N GLU A 212 1.42 1.21 -19.10
CA GLU A 212 0.39 1.30 -20.14
C GLU A 212 -0.84 2.02 -19.59
N LEU A 213 -1.35 3.00 -20.35
CA LEU A 213 -2.56 3.71 -19.99
C LEU A 213 -3.76 3.03 -20.63
N GLY A 214 -4.71 2.58 -19.79
CA GLY A 214 -6.00 2.06 -20.21
C GLY A 214 -7.04 3.14 -20.43
N ALA A 215 -8.25 2.72 -20.74
CA ALA A 215 -9.41 3.62 -20.81
C ALA A 215 -9.70 4.20 -19.42
N LYS A 216 -10.19 5.44 -19.38
CA LYS A 216 -10.66 6.01 -18.12
C LYS A 216 -11.90 5.28 -17.61
N GLU A 217 -12.02 5.19 -16.30
CA GLU A 217 -13.17 4.58 -15.65
C GLU A 217 -13.79 5.54 -14.63
N LYS A 218 -15.12 5.53 -14.53
CA LYS A 218 -15.85 6.31 -13.53
C LYS A 218 -16.49 5.37 -12.51
N ILE A 219 -16.02 5.47 -11.25
CA ILE A 219 -16.52 4.66 -10.15
C ILE A 219 -17.09 5.60 -9.08
N LEU A 220 -18.34 5.39 -8.69
CA LEU A 220 -19.03 6.20 -7.66
C LEU A 220 -18.89 7.72 -7.87
N GLY A 221 -18.98 8.16 -9.14
CA GLY A 221 -18.90 9.57 -9.50
C GLY A 221 -17.48 10.15 -9.65
N VAL A 222 -16.44 9.40 -9.28
CA VAL A 222 -15.03 9.80 -9.44
C VAL A 222 -14.48 9.18 -10.73
N GLU A 223 -13.81 10.00 -11.56
CA GLU A 223 -13.13 9.55 -12.78
C GLU A 223 -11.67 9.23 -12.50
N TYR A 224 -11.19 8.10 -13.02
CA TYR A 224 -9.84 7.59 -12.84
C TYR A 224 -9.12 7.38 -14.16
N TYR A 225 -7.84 7.69 -14.20
CA TYR A 225 -6.91 7.08 -15.13
C TYR A 225 -6.61 5.66 -14.65
N LEU A 226 -6.66 4.68 -15.57
CA LEU A 226 -6.23 3.31 -15.31
C LEU A 226 -4.80 3.16 -15.85
N LEU A 227 -3.83 3.03 -14.95
CA LEU A 227 -2.44 2.86 -15.32
C LEU A 227 -1.96 1.47 -14.91
N ASP A 228 -1.62 0.67 -15.89
CA ASP A 228 -1.04 -0.65 -15.69
C ASP A 228 0.48 -0.53 -15.58
N VAL A 229 1.05 -1.07 -14.52
CA VAL A 229 2.50 -1.17 -14.29
C VAL A 229 2.87 -2.64 -14.28
N THR A 230 3.78 -3.04 -15.17
CA THR A 230 4.26 -4.44 -15.28
C THR A 230 5.74 -4.46 -14.99
N ASP A 231 6.16 -5.23 -13.99
CA ASP A 231 7.57 -5.36 -13.61
C ASP A 231 8.34 -6.35 -14.51
N LYS A 232 9.64 -6.53 -14.24
CA LYS A 232 10.52 -7.43 -15.00
C LYS A 232 10.12 -8.91 -14.91
N GLN A 233 9.39 -9.30 -13.85
CA GLN A 233 8.87 -10.64 -13.65
C GLN A 233 7.47 -10.84 -14.25
N ALA A 234 7.01 -9.87 -15.06
CA ALA A 234 5.69 -9.83 -15.69
C ALA A 234 4.51 -9.75 -14.68
N ARG A 235 4.76 -9.37 -13.42
CA ARG A 235 3.72 -9.11 -12.43
C ARG A 235 3.08 -7.77 -12.74
N LYS A 236 1.76 -7.77 -12.87
CA LYS A 236 0.99 -6.60 -13.29
C LYS A 236 0.19 -6.01 -12.15
N THR A 237 0.31 -4.70 -11.96
CA THR A 237 -0.50 -3.91 -11.02
C THR A 237 -1.23 -2.82 -11.77
N ARG A 238 -2.55 -2.74 -11.62
CA ARG A 238 -3.38 -1.68 -12.16
C ARG A 238 -3.63 -0.61 -11.10
N PHE A 239 -3.23 0.60 -11.37
CA PHE A 239 -3.44 1.76 -10.52
C PHE A 239 -4.62 2.59 -10.99
N TYR A 240 -5.50 2.96 -10.06
CA TYR A 240 -6.62 3.87 -10.27
C TYR A 240 -6.22 5.24 -9.73
N ILE A 241 -5.90 6.15 -10.63
CA ILE A 241 -5.35 7.47 -10.35
C ILE A 241 -6.45 8.50 -10.59
N SER A 242 -6.81 9.29 -9.57
CA SER A 242 -7.84 10.33 -9.71
C SER A 242 -7.46 11.33 -10.80
N THR A 243 -8.35 11.57 -11.77
CA THR A 243 -8.12 12.55 -12.84
C THR A 243 -8.03 13.99 -12.33
N LYS A 244 -8.56 14.27 -11.12
CA LYS A 244 -8.57 15.61 -10.51
C LYS A 244 -7.33 15.88 -9.66
N THR A 245 -6.85 14.87 -8.91
CA THR A 245 -5.81 15.07 -7.88
C THR A 245 -4.53 14.32 -8.17
N PHE A 246 -4.49 13.45 -9.15
CA PHE A 246 -3.40 12.51 -9.46
C PHE A 246 -2.97 11.64 -8.28
N ARG A 247 -3.81 11.51 -7.24
CA ARG A 247 -3.60 10.56 -6.15
C ARG A 247 -4.01 9.18 -6.60
N VAL A 248 -3.25 8.17 -6.21
CA VAL A 248 -3.64 6.77 -6.36
C VAL A 248 -4.70 6.48 -5.31
N MET A 249 -5.91 6.19 -5.72
CA MET A 249 -7.01 5.91 -4.78
C MET A 249 -7.15 4.42 -4.48
N MET A 250 -6.76 3.57 -5.43
CA MET A 250 -6.74 2.12 -5.26
C MET A 250 -5.83 1.48 -6.30
N LEU A 251 -5.51 0.22 -6.10
CA LEU A 251 -4.84 -0.64 -7.05
C LEU A 251 -5.44 -2.04 -7.06
N ASP A 252 -5.33 -2.72 -8.19
CA ASP A 252 -5.74 -4.11 -8.39
C ASP A 252 -4.57 -4.93 -8.91
N TYR A 253 -4.47 -6.17 -8.45
CA TYR A 253 -3.57 -7.19 -9.01
C TYR A 253 -4.20 -8.57 -8.90
N GLN A 254 -3.63 -9.54 -9.61
CA GLN A 254 -4.04 -10.94 -9.56
C GLN A 254 -2.84 -11.79 -9.22
N GLU A 255 -3.06 -12.79 -8.39
CA GLU A 255 -2.08 -13.80 -8.04
C GLU A 255 -2.78 -15.12 -7.72
N ASP A 256 -2.26 -16.22 -8.22
CA ASP A 256 -2.81 -17.57 -8.06
C ASP A 256 -4.33 -17.66 -8.37
N GLY A 257 -4.78 -16.94 -9.39
CA GLY A 257 -6.18 -16.88 -9.80
C GLY A 257 -7.09 -16.03 -8.90
N ARG A 258 -6.59 -15.48 -7.81
CA ARG A 258 -7.31 -14.59 -6.90
C ARG A 258 -7.17 -13.14 -7.32
N LYS A 259 -8.21 -12.35 -7.07
CA LYS A 259 -8.21 -10.90 -7.32
C LYS A 259 -7.99 -10.16 -6.02
N PHE A 260 -7.02 -9.27 -6.03
CA PHE A 260 -6.71 -8.41 -4.90
C PHE A 260 -6.98 -6.97 -5.26
N ARG A 261 -7.57 -6.22 -4.30
CA ARG A 261 -7.80 -4.78 -4.40
C ARG A 261 -7.32 -4.11 -3.15
N ARG A 262 -6.46 -3.11 -3.29
CA ARG A 262 -6.02 -2.26 -2.17
C ARG A 262 -6.56 -0.87 -2.38
N ARG A 263 -7.19 -0.30 -1.35
CA ARG A 263 -7.63 1.10 -1.33
C ARG A 263 -6.83 1.89 -0.31
N PHE A 264 -6.64 3.17 -0.65
CA PHE A 264 -5.87 4.11 0.14
C PHE A 264 -6.77 5.26 0.59
N TYR A 265 -6.71 5.57 1.88
CA TYR A 265 -7.53 6.58 2.54
C TYR A 265 -6.67 7.48 3.42
N ASP A 266 -7.28 8.53 3.98
CA ASP A 266 -6.70 9.42 4.99
C ASP A 266 -5.31 9.94 4.59
N TYR A 267 -5.25 10.46 3.37
CA TYR A 267 -4.02 11.03 2.85
C TYR A 267 -3.58 12.27 3.61
N ASN A 268 -2.37 12.26 4.14
CA ASN A 268 -1.76 13.40 4.82
C ASN A 268 -0.28 13.54 4.44
N TYR A 269 0.30 14.70 4.72
CA TYR A 269 1.72 14.94 4.47
C TYR A 269 2.56 14.58 5.69
N ALA A 270 3.62 13.80 5.46
CA ALA A 270 4.67 13.52 6.43
C ALA A 270 6.00 14.00 5.84
N GLN A 271 6.66 14.95 6.48
CA GLN A 271 7.95 15.52 6.04
C GLN A 271 7.97 15.91 4.55
N GLY A 272 6.87 16.51 4.05
CA GLY A 272 6.75 16.99 2.66
C GLY A 272 6.36 15.95 1.62
N THR A 273 6.20 14.68 1.98
CA THR A 273 5.70 13.63 1.10
C THR A 273 4.28 13.19 1.46
N LEU A 274 3.45 12.91 0.47
CA LEU A 274 2.07 12.46 0.67
C LEU A 274 2.05 10.98 1.05
N VAL A 275 1.32 10.63 2.10
CA VAL A 275 1.21 9.26 2.64
C VAL A 275 -0.25 8.92 2.89
N PRO A 276 -0.75 7.73 2.51
CA PRO A 276 -2.03 7.22 2.98
C PRO A 276 -1.87 6.68 4.41
N TYR A 277 -2.72 7.14 5.33
CA TYR A 277 -2.68 6.72 6.74
C TYR A 277 -3.60 5.53 7.03
N LEU A 278 -4.53 5.23 6.12
CA LEU A 278 -5.36 4.04 6.19
C LEU A 278 -5.29 3.29 4.86
N THR A 279 -5.02 2.00 4.94
CA THR A 279 -4.98 1.08 3.79
C THR A 279 -5.84 -0.14 4.09
N ILE A 280 -6.68 -0.54 3.13
CA ILE A 280 -7.50 -1.74 3.25
C ILE A 280 -7.24 -2.62 2.02
N LEU A 281 -6.99 -3.90 2.26
CA LEU A 281 -6.77 -4.92 1.23
C LEU A 281 -7.92 -5.92 1.21
N TRP A 282 -8.47 -6.11 0.04
CA TRP A 282 -9.48 -7.13 -0.27
C TRP A 282 -8.85 -8.25 -1.09
N ALA A 283 -9.28 -9.48 -0.83
CA ALA A 283 -9.08 -10.62 -1.71
C ALA A 283 -10.45 -11.22 -2.04
N ASP A 284 -10.79 -11.32 -3.32
CA ASP A 284 -12.09 -11.81 -3.79
C ASP A 284 -13.27 -11.16 -3.03
N GLU A 285 -13.24 -9.81 -2.92
CA GLU A 285 -14.24 -8.96 -2.27
C GLU A 285 -14.31 -9.06 -0.72
N LYS A 286 -13.49 -9.88 -0.07
CA LYS A 286 -13.38 -9.99 1.39
C LYS A 286 -12.22 -9.16 1.90
N ILE A 287 -12.42 -8.42 2.97
CA ILE A 287 -11.33 -7.70 3.65
C ILE A 287 -10.43 -8.74 4.31
N ILE A 288 -9.15 -8.72 3.95
CA ILE A 288 -8.13 -9.59 4.52
C ILE A 288 -7.08 -8.84 5.34
N GLU A 289 -6.91 -7.53 5.10
CA GLU A 289 -5.97 -6.70 5.84
C GLU A 289 -6.52 -5.26 5.94
N GLN A 290 -6.35 -4.65 7.09
CA GLN A 290 -6.49 -3.21 7.29
C GLN A 290 -5.31 -2.73 8.10
N SER A 291 -4.58 -1.71 7.60
CA SER A 291 -3.47 -1.10 8.31
C SER A 291 -3.68 0.40 8.49
N GLU A 292 -3.41 0.87 9.70
CA GLU A 292 -3.51 2.26 10.12
C GLU A 292 -2.14 2.75 10.55
N VAL A 293 -1.62 3.76 9.86
CA VAL A 293 -0.36 4.40 10.20
C VAL A 293 -0.58 5.35 11.37
N GLY A 294 0.08 5.09 12.50
CA GLY A 294 0.08 5.99 13.64
C GLY A 294 1.15 7.07 13.51
N ASN A 295 2.34 6.66 13.07
CA ASN A 295 3.46 7.58 12.83
C ASN A 295 4.34 7.04 11.70
N ILE A 296 4.87 7.96 10.89
CA ILE A 296 5.89 7.66 9.88
C ILE A 296 6.95 8.76 9.87
N THR A 297 8.23 8.35 9.82
CA THR A 297 9.38 9.25 9.71
C THR A 297 10.28 8.79 8.57
N PHE A 298 10.83 9.76 7.85
CA PHE A 298 11.74 9.53 6.73
C PHE A 298 13.13 10.07 7.04
N GLY A 299 14.14 9.58 6.32
CA GLY A 299 15.52 10.08 6.37
C GLY A 299 16.28 9.74 7.67
N GLN A 300 15.71 8.93 8.56
CA GLN A 300 16.38 8.49 9.78
C GLN A 300 17.45 7.44 9.44
N LYS A 301 18.57 7.50 10.17
CA LYS A 301 19.59 6.44 10.08
C LYS A 301 19.01 5.14 10.63
N ILE A 302 19.09 4.07 9.86
CA ILE A 302 18.69 2.72 10.25
C ILE A 302 19.96 1.88 10.36
N ASP A 303 20.09 1.12 11.46
CA ASP A 303 21.16 0.14 11.59
C ASP A 303 20.92 -1.02 10.62
N GLU A 304 21.89 -1.30 9.75
CA GLU A 304 21.78 -2.37 8.77
C GLU A 304 21.69 -3.78 9.40
N ALA A 305 22.19 -3.94 10.63
CA ALA A 305 22.11 -5.20 11.35
C ALA A 305 20.68 -5.71 11.54
N ILE A 306 19.70 -4.81 11.64
CA ILE A 306 18.29 -5.22 11.82
C ILE A 306 17.70 -6.00 10.62
N PHE A 307 18.33 -5.92 9.46
CA PHE A 307 17.88 -6.62 8.23
C PHE A 307 18.57 -7.96 8.02
N ASN A 308 19.41 -8.39 8.94
CA ASN A 308 20.12 -9.66 8.85
C ASN A 308 19.53 -10.69 9.83
N ALA A 309 19.63 -11.96 9.48
CA ALA A 309 19.50 -13.03 10.46
C ALA A 309 20.73 -12.94 11.38
N GLY A 310 20.51 -12.83 12.67
CA GLY A 310 21.56 -12.77 13.68
C GLY A 310 22.50 -13.96 13.63
#